data_54492dba67478e07f213b01dc77d99dd
#
_entry.id   54492dba67478e07f213b01dc77d99dd
#
_cell.length_a   1.000
_cell.length_b   1.000
_cell.length_c   1.000
_cell.angle_alpha   90.00
_cell.angle_beta   90.00
_cell.angle_gamma   90.00
#
_symmetry.space_group_name_H-M   'P 1'
#
loop_
_entity.id
_entity.type
_entity.pdbx_description
1 polymer ?
#
loop_
_entity_poly.entity_id
_entity_poly.type
_entity_poly.pdbx_seq_one_letter_code
_entity_poly.pdbx_strand_id
1 'polypeptide(L)'
;MRPVHKRNNRADTPAITAFAITSPMTSPVLAFYRGTGTDAAGPRIAQIWAWDHRRLEMVYDFIQWLFPLADPSRFNPDAPLLTTADIAAFYADPALQEDARRSLDLMLAFLGLRRGGATVTRGNEFPKLAAGWLEPANHNHLRLTRMLLFLSQIDLQAEARGLLACLEDIAGHEGAGKIQLRTLEFWRAAVPTAV
;
A
#
# COMPACT_ATOMS: atom_id res chain seq x y z
N MET A 1 -35.57 37.16 71.79
CA MET A 1 -34.27 37.07 71.18
C MET A 1 -34.14 35.69 70.53
N ARG A 2 -34.20 35.59 69.21
CA ARG A 2 -34.04 34.36 68.46
C ARG A 2 -32.71 34.42 67.71
N PRO A 3 -31.87 33.35 67.68
CA PRO A 3 -30.60 33.35 66.94
C PRO A 3 -30.82 33.12 65.45
N VAL A 4 -30.11 33.90 64.65
CA VAL A 4 -30.05 33.85 63.21
C VAL A 4 -29.19 32.68 62.74
N HIS A 5 -29.75 31.75 61.96
CA HIS A 5 -29.02 30.65 61.30
C HIS A 5 -28.33 31.19 60.05
N LYS A 6 -27.00 31.17 60.06
CA LYS A 6 -26.16 31.35 58.87
C LYS A 6 -26.25 30.08 57.95
N ARG A 7 -26.81 30.24 56.77
CA ARG A 7 -26.70 29.23 55.72
C ARG A 7 -25.32 29.33 55.07
N ASN A 8 -24.53 28.27 55.16
CA ASN A 8 -23.35 28.06 54.38
C ASN A 8 -23.72 27.60 52.97
N ASN A 9 -23.61 28.45 51.96
CA ASN A 9 -23.64 28.09 50.56
C ASN A 9 -22.28 27.52 50.19
N ARG A 10 -22.16 26.19 50.15
CA ARG A 10 -21.09 25.54 49.42
C ARG A 10 -21.51 25.45 47.96
N ALA A 11 -20.79 26.17 47.09
CA ALA A 11 -20.90 26.04 45.65
C ALA A 11 -20.30 24.69 45.24
N ASP A 12 -21.16 23.80 44.76
CA ASP A 12 -20.75 22.56 44.10
C ASP A 12 -20.10 22.94 42.74
N THR A 13 -18.80 22.83 42.70
CA THR A 13 -18.06 22.90 41.44
C THR A 13 -18.25 21.57 40.69
N PRO A 14 -18.82 21.54 39.48
CA PRO A 14 -18.93 20.31 38.74
C PRO A 14 -17.57 19.77 38.40
N ALA A 15 -17.26 18.54 38.77
CA ALA A 15 -16.09 17.82 38.37
C ALA A 15 -16.09 17.70 36.84
N ILE A 16 -15.12 18.33 36.21
CA ILE A 16 -14.84 18.14 34.77
C ILE A 16 -14.32 16.73 34.64
N THR A 17 -15.19 15.84 34.17
CA THR A 17 -14.81 14.47 33.79
C THR A 17 -13.81 14.60 32.66
N ALA A 18 -12.54 14.29 32.97
CA ALA A 18 -11.50 14.19 31.96
C ALA A 18 -11.90 13.13 30.95
N PHE A 19 -12.28 13.55 29.75
CA PHE A 19 -12.41 12.66 28.62
C PHE A 19 -11.02 11.99 28.45
N ALA A 20 -10.95 10.70 28.71
CA ALA A 20 -9.80 9.89 28.38
C ALA A 20 -9.60 10.03 26.86
N ILE A 21 -8.54 10.73 26.45
CA ILE A 21 -8.08 10.76 25.08
C ILE A 21 -7.62 9.34 24.80
N THR A 22 -8.49 8.52 24.23
CA THR A 22 -8.12 7.20 23.71
C THR A 22 -7.05 7.47 22.66
N SER A 23 -5.82 7.05 22.92
CA SER A 23 -4.74 7.14 21.93
C SER A 23 -5.27 6.56 20.62
N PRO A 24 -5.12 7.27 19.49
CA PRO A 24 -5.60 6.77 18.22
C PRO A 24 -4.95 5.41 17.96
N MET A 25 -5.76 4.36 17.90
CA MET A 25 -5.29 3.00 17.58
C MET A 25 -4.56 3.09 16.24
N THR A 26 -3.28 2.79 16.23
CA THR A 26 -2.51 2.73 14.97
C THR A 26 -3.17 1.71 14.06
N SER A 27 -3.49 2.09 12.82
CA SER A 27 -4.12 1.16 11.88
C SER A 27 -3.24 -0.06 11.63
N PRO A 28 -3.80 -1.22 11.27
CA PRO A 28 -3.02 -2.40 10.92
C PRO A 28 -2.01 -2.11 9.79
N VAL A 29 -2.38 -1.30 8.80
CA VAL A 29 -1.51 -0.87 7.69
C VAL A 29 -0.29 -0.12 8.23
N LEU A 30 -0.50 0.92 9.03
CA LEU A 30 0.61 1.71 9.58
C LEU A 30 1.46 0.91 10.58
N ALA A 31 0.84 0.03 11.37
CA ALA A 31 1.60 -0.86 12.26
C ALA A 31 2.50 -1.82 11.46
N PHE A 32 1.99 -2.37 10.36
CA PHE A 32 2.75 -3.22 9.46
C PHE A 32 3.91 -2.47 8.80
N TYR A 33 3.66 -1.30 8.19
CA TYR A 33 4.68 -0.49 7.53
C TYR A 33 5.76 0.00 8.49
N ARG A 34 5.40 0.37 9.72
CA ARG A 34 6.36 0.74 10.78
C ARG A 34 7.08 -0.45 11.42
N GLY A 35 6.84 -1.67 10.94
CA GLY A 35 7.47 -2.89 11.44
C GLY A 35 7.05 -3.30 12.86
N THR A 36 6.04 -2.66 13.44
CA THR A 36 5.48 -3.00 14.76
C THR A 36 4.37 -4.05 14.70
N GLY A 37 3.72 -4.19 13.51
CA GLY A 37 2.70 -5.18 13.22
C GLY A 37 3.18 -6.25 12.25
N THR A 38 2.32 -7.24 12.01
CA THR A 38 2.51 -8.34 11.06
C THR A 38 1.41 -8.32 10.01
N ASP A 39 1.59 -9.03 8.90
CA ASP A 39 0.45 -9.39 8.03
C ASP A 39 -0.45 -10.44 8.70
N ALA A 40 -1.53 -10.83 8.03
CA ALA A 40 -2.49 -11.80 8.56
C ALA A 40 -1.89 -13.21 8.75
N ALA A 41 -0.83 -13.57 8.02
CA ALA A 41 -0.15 -14.86 8.12
C ALA A 41 1.04 -14.85 9.11
N GLY A 42 1.37 -13.70 9.69
CA GLY A 42 2.37 -13.53 10.73
C GLY A 42 3.69 -12.86 10.35
N PRO A 43 4.14 -12.80 9.08
CA PRO A 43 5.35 -12.08 8.71
C PRO A 43 5.24 -10.56 8.96
N ARG A 44 6.38 -9.97 9.35
CA ARG A 44 6.58 -8.50 9.35
C ARG A 44 7.04 -8.07 7.97
N ILE A 45 6.87 -6.79 7.63
CA ILE A 45 7.26 -6.22 6.34
C ILE A 45 8.75 -6.51 6.01
N ALA A 46 9.66 -6.38 6.97
CA ALA A 46 11.09 -6.64 6.78
C ALA A 46 11.38 -8.12 6.41
N GLN A 47 10.57 -9.05 6.91
CA GLN A 47 10.70 -10.46 6.55
C GLN A 47 10.22 -10.71 5.12
N ILE A 48 9.15 -10.02 4.67
CA ILE A 48 8.66 -10.12 3.30
C ILE A 48 9.69 -9.55 2.33
N TRP A 49 10.35 -8.44 2.66
CA TRP A 49 11.43 -7.87 1.82
C TRP A 49 12.63 -8.81 1.64
N ALA A 50 12.80 -9.79 2.54
CA ALA A 50 13.85 -10.80 2.45
C ALA A 50 13.42 -12.09 1.72
N TRP A 51 12.19 -12.16 1.20
CA TRP A 51 11.71 -13.35 0.50
C TRP A 51 12.37 -13.50 -0.87
N ASP A 52 12.65 -14.74 -1.23
CA ASP A 52 13.13 -15.11 -2.56
C ASP A 52 11.99 -15.11 -3.59
N HIS A 53 12.35 -15.22 -4.86
CA HIS A 53 11.43 -15.26 -5.99
C HIS A 53 10.37 -16.36 -5.84
N ARG A 54 10.79 -17.55 -5.40
CA ARG A 54 9.88 -18.70 -5.24
C ARG A 54 8.80 -18.43 -4.20
N ARG A 55 9.18 -17.84 -3.06
CA ARG A 55 8.22 -17.52 -1.99
C ARG A 55 7.25 -16.43 -2.42
N LEU A 56 7.72 -15.41 -3.12
CA LEU A 56 6.87 -14.34 -3.67
C LEU A 56 5.87 -14.87 -4.70
N GLU A 57 6.23 -15.91 -5.46
CA GLU A 57 5.31 -16.57 -6.41
C GLU A 57 4.26 -17.42 -5.71
N MET A 58 4.64 -18.18 -4.68
CA MET A 58 3.78 -19.17 -4.03
C MET A 58 2.81 -18.59 -2.99
N VAL A 59 3.13 -17.43 -2.38
CA VAL A 59 2.29 -16.77 -1.39
C VAL A 59 1.48 -15.66 -2.06
N TYR A 60 0.18 -15.58 -1.77
CA TYR A 60 -0.70 -14.64 -2.47
C TYR A 60 -1.11 -13.43 -1.64
N ASP A 61 -1.19 -13.56 -0.32
CA ASP A 61 -1.82 -12.55 0.53
C ASP A 61 -0.90 -11.36 0.89
N PHE A 62 0.42 -11.56 0.86
CA PHE A 62 1.39 -10.52 1.20
C PHE A 62 1.26 -9.26 0.33
N ILE A 63 0.84 -9.41 -0.93
CA ILE A 63 0.71 -8.29 -1.88
C ILE A 63 -0.32 -7.26 -1.40
N GLN A 64 -1.33 -7.70 -0.64
CA GLN A 64 -2.37 -6.84 -0.10
C GLN A 64 -1.89 -6.03 1.09
N TRP A 65 -0.88 -6.52 1.78
CA TRP A 65 -0.21 -5.83 2.87
C TRP A 65 0.89 -4.89 2.39
N LEU A 66 1.64 -5.28 1.34
CA LEU A 66 2.62 -4.38 0.71
C LEU A 66 1.96 -3.24 -0.09
N PHE A 67 0.78 -3.47 -0.65
CA PHE A 67 0.05 -2.50 -1.47
C PHE A 67 -1.44 -2.50 -1.08
N PRO A 68 -1.79 -2.03 0.13
CA PRO A 68 -3.17 -1.97 0.57
C PRO A 68 -3.96 -0.95 -0.27
N LEU A 69 -5.27 -1.19 -0.45
CA LEU A 69 -6.16 -0.30 -1.19
C LEU A 69 -7.31 0.16 -0.29
N ALA A 70 -7.91 1.30 -0.64
CA ALA A 70 -9.09 1.80 0.05
C ALA A 70 -10.32 0.92 -0.21
N ASP A 71 -10.38 0.27 -1.38
CA ASP A 71 -11.49 -0.61 -1.73
C ASP A 71 -11.26 -2.04 -1.23
N PRO A 72 -12.30 -2.71 -0.72
CA PRO A 72 -12.23 -4.10 -0.30
C PRO A 72 -11.82 -5.03 -1.43
N SER A 73 -10.96 -5.99 -1.12
CA SER A 73 -10.59 -7.02 -2.08
C SER A 73 -11.73 -8.01 -2.30
N ARG A 74 -12.08 -8.27 -3.57
CA ARG A 74 -13.08 -9.29 -3.91
C ARG A 74 -12.59 -10.72 -3.66
N PHE A 75 -11.27 -10.91 -3.59
CA PHE A 75 -10.65 -12.24 -3.47
C PHE A 75 -10.18 -12.56 -2.05
N ASN A 76 -10.03 -11.53 -1.19
CA ASN A 76 -9.64 -11.68 0.21
C ASN A 76 -10.36 -10.62 1.05
N PRO A 77 -11.49 -10.98 1.69
CA PRO A 77 -12.25 -10.05 2.54
C PRO A 77 -11.46 -9.56 3.76
N ASP A 78 -10.46 -10.31 4.20
CA ASP A 78 -9.62 -10.00 5.37
C ASP A 78 -8.39 -9.14 5.00
N ALA A 79 -8.29 -8.71 3.73
CA ALA A 79 -7.22 -7.81 3.31
C ALA A 79 -7.29 -6.48 4.08
N PRO A 80 -6.15 -5.92 4.51
CA PRO A 80 -6.14 -4.64 5.18
C PRO A 80 -6.65 -3.54 4.26
N LEU A 81 -7.48 -2.65 4.79
CA LEU A 81 -7.98 -1.48 4.06
C LEU A 81 -7.08 -0.28 4.34
N LEU A 82 -6.74 0.44 3.28
CA LEU A 82 -6.03 1.72 3.34
C LEU A 82 -7.06 2.81 3.66
N THR A 83 -7.04 3.31 4.89
CA THR A 83 -7.97 4.37 5.31
C THR A 83 -7.50 5.75 4.86
N THR A 84 -8.39 6.75 4.87
CA THR A 84 -8.02 8.15 4.62
C THR A 84 -6.94 8.64 5.59
N ALA A 85 -6.96 8.17 6.85
CA ALA A 85 -5.94 8.50 7.84
C ALA A 85 -4.57 7.87 7.50
N ASP A 86 -4.57 6.64 6.97
CA ASP A 86 -3.35 6.01 6.49
C ASP A 86 -2.76 6.76 5.30
N ILE A 87 -3.58 7.11 4.32
CA ILE A 87 -3.16 7.91 3.17
C ILE A 87 -2.52 9.22 3.64
N ALA A 88 -3.18 9.95 4.55
CA ALA A 88 -2.63 11.19 5.12
C ALA A 88 -1.28 10.96 5.83
N ALA A 89 -1.11 9.81 6.50
CA ALA A 89 0.17 9.45 7.13
C ALA A 89 1.28 9.19 6.10
N PHE A 90 0.98 8.52 4.98
CA PHE A 90 1.94 8.34 3.88
C PHE A 90 2.36 9.67 3.26
N TYR A 91 1.43 10.62 3.09
CA TYR A 91 1.75 11.97 2.61
C TYR A 91 2.66 12.75 3.55
N ALA A 92 2.49 12.58 4.86
CA ALA A 92 3.21 13.33 5.89
C ALA A 92 4.55 12.72 6.31
N ASP A 93 4.76 11.41 6.07
CA ASP A 93 5.90 10.66 6.61
C ASP A 93 6.77 10.09 5.46
N PRO A 94 7.92 10.74 5.15
CA PRO A 94 8.85 10.27 4.13
C PRO A 94 9.38 8.85 4.37
N ALA A 95 9.43 8.38 5.63
CA ALA A 95 9.88 7.03 5.93
C ALA A 95 8.87 5.98 5.44
N LEU A 96 7.57 6.25 5.58
CA LEU A 96 6.53 5.37 5.03
C LEU A 96 6.58 5.33 3.50
N GLN A 97 6.84 6.46 2.84
CA GLN A 97 7.02 6.50 1.39
C GLN A 97 8.26 5.71 0.95
N GLU A 98 9.36 5.77 1.71
CA GLU A 98 10.57 5.00 1.39
C GLU A 98 10.33 3.50 1.56
N ASP A 99 9.62 3.08 2.59
CA ASP A 99 9.21 1.69 2.78
C ASP A 99 8.26 1.21 1.66
N ALA A 100 7.39 2.09 1.14
CA ALA A 100 6.57 1.80 -0.04
C ALA A 100 7.43 1.65 -1.30
N ARG A 101 8.44 2.50 -1.50
CA ARG A 101 9.41 2.35 -2.60
C ARG A 101 10.22 1.06 -2.49
N ARG A 102 10.63 0.68 -1.28
CA ARG A 102 11.31 -0.59 -1.03
C ARG A 102 10.43 -1.79 -1.38
N SER A 103 9.15 -1.73 -1.04
CA SER A 103 8.17 -2.74 -1.44
C SER A 103 7.99 -2.79 -2.96
N LEU A 104 7.97 -1.63 -3.61
CA LEU A 104 7.96 -1.54 -5.07
C LEU A 104 9.22 -2.17 -5.68
N ASP A 105 10.41 -1.85 -5.16
CA ASP A 105 11.68 -2.39 -5.65
C ASP A 105 11.75 -3.92 -5.55
N LEU A 106 11.24 -4.51 -4.45
CA LEU A 106 11.09 -5.95 -4.31
C LEU A 106 10.26 -6.56 -5.44
N MET A 107 9.08 -5.99 -5.70
CA MET A 107 8.20 -6.51 -6.74
C MET A 107 8.71 -6.25 -8.15
N LEU A 108 9.39 -5.15 -8.38
CA LEU A 108 10.08 -4.90 -9.65
C LEU A 108 11.18 -5.93 -9.90
N ALA A 109 12.02 -6.22 -8.90
CA ALA A 109 13.05 -7.25 -9.02
C ALA A 109 12.44 -8.64 -9.28
N PHE A 110 11.33 -8.98 -8.61
CA PHE A 110 10.57 -10.19 -8.85
C PHE A 110 10.10 -10.32 -10.31
N LEU A 111 9.69 -9.23 -10.95
CA LEU A 111 9.25 -9.17 -12.35
C LEU A 111 10.40 -9.00 -13.35
N GLY A 112 11.65 -8.91 -12.89
CA GLY A 112 12.81 -8.65 -13.74
C GLY A 112 12.97 -7.18 -14.13
N LEU A 113 12.28 -6.27 -13.44
CA LEU A 113 12.34 -4.83 -13.63
C LEU A 113 13.23 -4.17 -12.58
N ARG A 114 13.59 -2.91 -12.80
CA ARG A 114 14.34 -2.10 -11.84
C ARG A 114 13.91 -0.65 -11.92
N ARG A 115 14.03 0.06 -10.81
CA ARG A 115 13.75 1.49 -10.72
C ARG A 115 15.05 2.31 -10.60
N GLY A 116 15.07 3.49 -11.21
CA GLY A 116 16.07 4.55 -11.01
C GLY A 116 15.33 5.89 -10.85
N GLY A 117 15.25 6.40 -9.62
CA GLY A 117 14.32 7.49 -9.31
C GLY A 117 12.88 7.07 -9.57
N ALA A 118 12.13 7.84 -10.34
CA ALA A 118 10.76 7.50 -10.76
C ALA A 118 10.71 6.63 -12.04
N THR A 119 11.83 6.47 -12.75
CA THR A 119 11.87 5.72 -14.01
C THR A 119 12.00 4.23 -13.74
N VAL A 120 11.15 3.42 -14.37
CA VAL A 120 11.22 1.95 -14.34
C VAL A 120 11.69 1.43 -15.70
N THR A 121 12.60 0.47 -15.67
CA THR A 121 13.20 -0.14 -16.87
C THR A 121 13.35 -1.65 -16.68
N ARG A 122 13.60 -2.37 -17.78
CA ARG A 122 13.98 -3.79 -17.74
C ARG A 122 15.31 -3.94 -17.02
N GLY A 123 15.39 -4.88 -16.07
CA GLY A 123 16.63 -5.32 -15.44
C GLY A 123 17.34 -6.39 -16.26
N ASN A 124 18.55 -6.77 -15.84
CA ASN A 124 19.34 -7.79 -16.53
C ASN A 124 18.65 -9.17 -16.56
N GLU A 125 17.90 -9.50 -15.52
CA GLU A 125 17.15 -10.78 -15.41
C GLU A 125 15.80 -10.75 -16.14
N PHE A 126 15.40 -9.61 -16.73
CA PHE A 126 14.11 -9.47 -17.37
C PHE A 126 13.82 -10.56 -18.41
N PRO A 127 14.73 -10.90 -19.34
CA PRO A 127 14.44 -11.92 -20.36
C PRO A 127 14.06 -13.29 -19.77
N LYS A 128 14.64 -13.61 -18.60
CA LYS A 128 14.37 -14.87 -17.88
C LYS A 128 13.09 -14.81 -17.06
N LEU A 129 12.90 -13.71 -16.31
CA LEU A 129 11.78 -13.58 -15.36
C LEU A 129 10.47 -13.17 -16.06
N ALA A 130 10.54 -12.50 -17.19
CA ALA A 130 9.39 -12.08 -17.99
C ALA A 130 8.50 -13.28 -18.40
N ALA A 131 9.09 -14.43 -18.67
CA ALA A 131 8.33 -15.63 -19.01
C ALA A 131 7.32 -16.06 -17.93
N GLY A 132 7.60 -15.72 -16.65
CA GLY A 132 6.71 -16.05 -15.53
C GLY A 132 5.44 -15.19 -15.43
N TRP A 133 5.37 -14.06 -16.16
CA TRP A 133 4.23 -13.16 -16.06
C TRP A 133 3.73 -12.58 -17.39
N LEU A 134 4.51 -12.67 -18.48
CA LEU A 134 4.09 -12.26 -19.82
C LEU A 134 3.27 -13.38 -20.50
N GLU A 135 2.17 -13.74 -19.88
CA GLU A 135 1.19 -14.72 -20.39
C GLU A 135 -0.23 -14.16 -20.25
N PRO A 136 -1.17 -14.54 -21.13
CA PRO A 136 -2.54 -14.08 -21.03
C PRO A 136 -3.17 -14.45 -19.67
N ALA A 137 -3.88 -13.50 -19.06
CA ALA A 137 -4.59 -13.66 -17.78
C ALA A 137 -3.70 -14.06 -16.60
N ASN A 138 -2.40 -13.77 -16.63
CA ASN A 138 -1.50 -14.07 -15.53
C ASN A 138 -1.87 -13.25 -14.26
N HIS A 139 -1.81 -13.90 -13.10
CA HIS A 139 -2.19 -13.27 -11.82
C HIS A 139 -1.30 -12.08 -11.45
N ASN A 140 -0.06 -12.02 -11.95
CA ASN A 140 0.83 -10.89 -11.74
C ASN A 140 0.31 -9.60 -12.40
N HIS A 141 -0.56 -9.68 -13.42
CA HIS A 141 -1.22 -8.50 -13.96
C HIS A 141 -2.13 -7.82 -12.92
N LEU A 142 -2.81 -8.59 -12.05
CA LEU A 142 -3.61 -8.04 -10.96
C LEU A 142 -2.72 -7.43 -9.86
N ARG A 143 -1.56 -8.06 -9.57
CA ARG A 143 -0.57 -7.49 -8.65
C ARG A 143 -0.05 -6.14 -9.14
N LEU A 144 0.27 -6.03 -10.44
CA LEU A 144 0.68 -4.77 -11.08
C LEU A 144 -0.41 -3.70 -11.00
N THR A 145 -1.68 -4.05 -11.26
CA THR A 145 -2.80 -3.11 -11.09
C THR A 145 -2.87 -2.57 -9.66
N ARG A 146 -2.71 -3.46 -8.66
CA ARG A 146 -2.72 -3.10 -7.25
C ARG A 146 -1.57 -2.16 -6.87
N MET A 147 -0.37 -2.44 -7.38
CA MET A 147 0.81 -1.58 -7.17
C MET A 147 0.57 -0.18 -7.72
N LEU A 148 0.08 -0.05 -8.96
CA LEU A 148 -0.23 1.23 -9.60
C LEU A 148 -1.28 2.03 -8.81
N LEU A 149 -2.37 1.38 -8.39
CA LEU A 149 -3.42 2.01 -7.56
C LEU A 149 -2.87 2.52 -6.24
N PHE A 150 -2.12 1.70 -5.50
CA PHE A 150 -1.55 2.08 -4.21
C PHE A 150 -0.59 3.28 -4.35
N LEU A 151 0.36 3.22 -5.28
CA LEU A 151 1.31 4.31 -5.51
C LEU A 151 0.59 5.62 -5.85
N SER A 152 -0.49 5.55 -6.62
CA SER A 152 -1.30 6.72 -6.97
C SER A 152 -2.06 7.30 -5.78
N GLN A 153 -2.39 6.49 -4.76
CA GLN A 153 -3.12 6.92 -3.56
C GLN A 153 -2.23 7.55 -2.48
N ILE A 154 -0.91 7.26 -2.47
CA ILE A 154 -0.01 7.64 -1.37
C ILE A 154 1.05 8.67 -1.75
N ASP A 155 0.79 9.51 -2.75
CA ASP A 155 1.72 10.56 -3.26
C ASP A 155 2.99 10.02 -3.94
N LEU A 156 2.92 8.83 -4.53
CA LEU A 156 3.99 8.27 -5.35
C LEU A 156 3.58 8.20 -6.84
N GLN A 157 2.90 9.24 -7.32
CA GLN A 157 2.41 9.30 -8.70
C GLN A 157 3.53 9.30 -9.75
N ALA A 158 4.71 9.82 -9.41
CA ALA A 158 5.86 9.79 -10.32
C ALA A 158 6.31 8.35 -10.57
N GLU A 159 6.40 7.54 -9.51
CA GLU A 159 6.72 6.12 -9.56
C GLU A 159 5.62 5.31 -10.27
N ALA A 160 4.35 5.62 -10.01
CA ALA A 160 3.22 5.00 -10.70
C ALA A 160 3.27 5.25 -12.21
N ARG A 161 3.53 6.50 -12.64
CA ARG A 161 3.70 6.84 -14.07
C ARG A 161 4.90 6.16 -14.69
N GLY A 162 6.03 6.11 -14.00
CA GLY A 162 7.23 5.42 -14.48
C GLY A 162 7.00 3.92 -14.67
N LEU A 163 6.30 3.28 -13.72
CA LEU A 163 5.90 1.88 -13.84
C LEU A 163 4.93 1.69 -15.03
N LEU A 164 3.89 2.51 -15.13
CA LEU A 164 2.92 2.43 -16.23
C LEU A 164 3.60 2.56 -17.60
N ALA A 165 4.47 3.55 -17.77
CA ALA A 165 5.19 3.76 -19.02
C ALA A 165 6.05 2.54 -19.41
N CYS A 166 6.74 1.92 -18.43
CA CYS A 166 7.48 0.69 -18.67
C CYS A 166 6.57 -0.48 -19.08
N LEU A 167 5.41 -0.62 -18.42
CA LEU A 167 4.45 -1.68 -18.73
C LEU A 167 3.81 -1.51 -20.11
N GLU A 168 3.52 -0.27 -20.53
CA GLU A 168 3.00 0.03 -21.88
C GLU A 168 4.06 -0.28 -22.95
N ASP A 169 5.32 0.07 -22.71
CA ASP A 169 6.41 -0.27 -23.61
C ASP A 169 6.59 -1.79 -23.73
N ILE A 170 6.57 -2.53 -22.61
CA ILE A 170 6.61 -3.99 -22.62
C ILE A 170 5.41 -4.58 -23.37
N ALA A 171 4.21 -4.05 -23.18
CA ALA A 171 3.02 -4.52 -23.86
C ALA A 171 3.07 -4.32 -25.39
N GLY A 172 3.76 -3.28 -25.84
CA GLY A 172 4.00 -3.02 -27.27
C GLY A 172 5.10 -3.89 -27.90
N HIS A 173 5.94 -4.52 -27.08
CA HIS A 173 7.09 -5.31 -27.51
C HIS A 173 6.99 -6.78 -27.07
N GLU A 174 7.65 -7.17 -25.99
CA GLU A 174 7.74 -8.56 -25.52
C GLU A 174 6.39 -9.13 -25.05
N GLY A 175 5.49 -8.26 -24.60
CA GLY A 175 4.13 -8.56 -24.18
C GLY A 175 3.09 -8.49 -25.29
N ALA A 176 3.48 -8.20 -26.52
CA ALA A 176 2.55 -8.08 -27.65
C ALA A 176 1.76 -9.37 -27.86
N GLY A 177 0.44 -9.26 -27.87
CA GLY A 177 -0.49 -10.40 -27.95
C GLY A 177 -0.63 -11.24 -26.67
N LYS A 178 0.17 -10.97 -25.63
CA LYS A 178 0.14 -11.66 -24.33
C LYS A 178 -0.56 -10.82 -23.27
N ILE A 179 -0.31 -9.53 -23.21
CA ILE A 179 -0.99 -8.60 -22.33
C ILE A 179 -2.29 -8.17 -23.00
N GLN A 180 -3.43 -8.49 -22.39
CA GLN A 180 -4.74 -8.19 -22.94
C GLN A 180 -5.01 -6.68 -22.91
N LEU A 181 -5.75 -6.18 -23.90
CA LEU A 181 -6.13 -4.76 -23.98
C LEU A 181 -6.84 -4.28 -22.72
N ARG A 182 -7.74 -5.10 -22.18
CA ARG A 182 -8.43 -4.83 -20.92
C ARG A 182 -7.49 -4.67 -19.72
N THR A 183 -6.39 -5.41 -19.68
CA THR A 183 -5.36 -5.27 -18.64
C THR A 183 -4.68 -3.90 -18.72
N LEU A 184 -4.34 -3.47 -19.95
CA LEU A 184 -3.78 -2.13 -20.20
C LEU A 184 -4.74 -1.01 -19.80
N GLU A 185 -6.03 -1.17 -20.09
CA GLU A 185 -7.07 -0.22 -19.67
C GLU A 185 -7.12 -0.09 -18.13
N PHE A 186 -7.05 -1.20 -17.39
CA PHE A 186 -7.00 -1.18 -15.93
C PHE A 186 -5.73 -0.49 -15.41
N TRP A 187 -4.56 -0.76 -16.01
CA TRP A 187 -3.31 -0.11 -15.61
C TRP A 187 -3.34 1.40 -15.85
N ARG A 188 -3.86 1.83 -16.98
CA ARG A 188 -4.05 3.27 -17.32
C ARG A 188 -5.03 3.94 -16.36
N ALA A 189 -6.16 3.29 -16.07
CA ALA A 189 -7.15 3.81 -15.13
C ALA A 189 -6.63 3.91 -13.69
N ALA A 190 -5.64 3.08 -13.31
CA ALA A 190 -5.02 3.11 -11.99
C ALA A 190 -4.09 4.32 -11.78
N VAL A 191 -3.66 4.99 -12.86
CA VAL A 191 -2.73 6.13 -12.81
C VAL A 191 -3.42 7.36 -13.41
N PRO A 192 -4.09 8.19 -12.60
CA PRO A 192 -4.75 9.39 -13.10
C PRO A 192 -3.76 10.33 -13.83
N THR A 193 -4.21 10.87 -14.95
CA THR A 193 -3.50 11.94 -15.65
C THR A 193 -3.46 13.17 -14.73
N ALA A 194 -2.31 13.80 -14.60
CA ALA A 194 -2.22 15.08 -13.91
C ALA A 194 -3.15 16.09 -14.64
N VAL A 195 -4.09 16.66 -13.90
CA VAL A 195 -4.97 17.74 -14.38
C VAL A 195 -4.17 19.04 -14.42
#